data_92ffda31a570ce6a8b2740685cbc57ae
#
_entry.id   92ffda31a570ce6a8b2740685cbc57ae
#
_cell.length_a   1.000
_cell.length_b   1.000
_cell.length_c   1.000
_cell.angle_alpha   90.00
_cell.angle_beta   90.00
_cell.angle_gamma   90.00
#
_symmetry.space_group_name_H-M   'P 1'
#
loop_
_entity.id
_entity.type
_entity.pdbx_description
1 polymer ?
#
loop_
_entity_poly.entity_id
_entity_poly.type
_entity_poly.pdbx_seq_one_letter_code
_entity_poly.pdbx_strand_id
1 'polypeptide(L)'
;MKHYAHKVGLNIQHLEWCPKYHYNMFRQDKYKNLCESAIRQQADRHSIKIRELGVIPEHVHVSCELPLNMSQSKTLQLLKGGSSYIIFRANEHFRLRYPKGHFWSPGAYAGSVGYNTVDAVDNYVKNQEDIHQLRLASFT
;
A
#
# COMPACT_ATOMS: atom_id res chain seq x y z
N MET A 1 -0.10 21.82 21.62
CA MET A 1 -0.35 21.07 21.26
C MET A 1 -0.18 20.48 20.58
N LYS A 2 -0.10 20.20 20.25
CA LYS A 2 -0.19 19.67 19.58
C LYS A 2 -0.79 18.93 19.54
N HIS A 3 -1.29 18.87 19.84
CA HIS A 3 -1.96 18.29 19.76
C HIS A 3 -2.60 18.27 19.26
N TYR A 4 -2.57 18.70 19.01
CA TYR A 4 -3.24 18.76 18.48
C TYR A 4 -3.62 18.63 17.99
N ALA A 5 -3.51 19.17 18.05
CA ALA A 5 -3.97 18.97 17.36
C ALA A 5 -3.88 17.81 16.98
N HIS A 6 -3.70 17.40 17.54
CA HIS A 6 -3.80 16.38 17.33
C HIS A 6 -4.50 15.61 17.11
N LYS A 7 -4.31 15.83 17.31
CA LYS A 7 -5.27 14.76 17.17
C LYS A 7 -6.51 15.12 16.40
N VAL A 8 -6.97 16.28 16.57
CA VAL A 8 -8.05 16.79 15.74
C VAL A 8 -7.68 16.71 14.26
N GLY A 9 -6.42 16.79 13.97
CA GLY A 9 -5.97 16.76 12.59
C GLY A 9 -5.71 15.38 12.00
N LEU A 10 -5.83 14.31 12.77
CA LEU A 10 -5.47 12.99 12.26
C LEU A 10 -6.55 12.41 11.37
N ASN A 11 -6.11 11.89 10.21
CA ASN A 11 -6.95 11.20 9.25
C ASN A 11 -6.25 9.90 8.91
N ILE A 12 -6.45 8.88 9.75
CA ILE A 12 -5.76 7.60 9.62
C ILE A 12 -6.65 6.64 8.85
N GLN A 13 -6.09 6.01 7.83
CA GLN A 13 -6.81 5.10 6.96
C GLN A 13 -6.08 3.77 6.85
N HIS A 14 -6.86 2.70 6.76
CA HIS A 14 -6.37 1.38 6.38
C HIS A 14 -6.84 1.11 4.95
N LEU A 15 -5.90 0.86 4.04
CA LEU A 15 -6.18 0.65 2.62
C LEU A 15 -5.67 -0.72 2.20
N GLU A 16 -6.41 -1.39 1.30
CA GLU A 16 -5.98 -2.67 0.73
C GLU A 16 -6.36 -2.70 -0.74
N TRP A 17 -5.46 -3.22 -1.57
CA TRP A 17 -5.77 -3.45 -2.98
C TRP A 17 -4.91 -4.57 -3.54
N CYS A 18 -5.27 -5.06 -4.75
CA CYS A 18 -4.65 -6.23 -5.37
C CYS A 18 -4.10 -5.92 -6.75
N PRO A 19 -3.07 -6.66 -7.18
CA PRO A 19 -2.67 -6.63 -8.59
C PRO A 19 -3.82 -7.11 -9.47
N LYS A 20 -3.90 -6.56 -10.67
CA LYS A 20 -4.89 -7.01 -11.64
C LYS A 20 -4.61 -8.48 -11.96
N TYR A 21 -5.68 -9.26 -12.11
CA TYR A 21 -5.64 -10.70 -12.34
C TYR A 21 -5.13 -11.50 -11.14
N HIS A 22 -4.91 -10.86 -10.00
CA HIS A 22 -4.44 -11.52 -8.77
C HIS A 22 -3.15 -12.30 -8.97
N TYR A 23 -2.24 -11.79 -9.79
CA TYR A 23 -0.94 -12.41 -9.98
C TYR A 23 -0.11 -12.35 -8.69
N ASN A 24 0.61 -13.43 -8.40
CA ASN A 24 1.48 -13.51 -7.23
C ASN A 24 2.84 -12.87 -7.51
N MET A 25 2.82 -11.62 -7.98
CA MET A 25 4.04 -10.91 -8.37
C MET A 25 5.00 -10.71 -7.22
N PHE A 26 4.47 -10.52 -6.02
CA PHE A 26 5.28 -10.13 -4.87
C PHE A 26 5.87 -11.32 -4.12
N ARG A 27 5.80 -12.51 -4.67
CA ARG A 27 6.56 -13.64 -4.16
C ARG A 27 8.06 -13.42 -4.31
N GLN A 28 8.46 -12.74 -5.39
CA GLN A 28 9.86 -12.44 -5.63
C GLN A 28 10.23 -11.15 -4.94
N ASP A 29 11.28 -11.19 -4.13
CA ASP A 29 11.69 -10.04 -3.33
C ASP A 29 11.95 -8.79 -4.17
N LYS A 30 12.53 -8.95 -5.35
CA LYS A 30 12.83 -7.80 -6.21
C LYS A 30 11.57 -7.05 -6.62
N TYR A 31 10.47 -7.76 -6.89
CA TYR A 31 9.21 -7.14 -7.27
C TYR A 31 8.48 -6.57 -6.06
N LYS A 32 8.57 -7.28 -4.93
CA LYS A 32 8.03 -6.79 -3.67
C LYS A 32 8.71 -5.48 -3.28
N ASN A 33 10.05 -5.44 -3.36
CA ASN A 33 10.82 -4.26 -3.00
C ASN A 33 10.54 -3.10 -3.95
N LEU A 34 10.40 -3.38 -5.24
CA LEU A 34 10.05 -2.37 -6.22
C LEU A 34 8.67 -1.77 -5.91
N CYS A 35 7.72 -2.60 -5.58
CA CYS A 35 6.38 -2.15 -5.23
C CYS A 35 6.38 -1.28 -3.98
N GLU A 36 7.08 -1.71 -2.93
CA GLU A 36 7.21 -0.92 -1.71
C GLU A 36 7.80 0.44 -1.99
N SER A 37 8.90 0.46 -2.75
CA SER A 37 9.57 1.70 -3.10
C SER A 37 8.66 2.63 -3.89
N ALA A 38 7.92 2.09 -4.86
CA ALA A 38 7.02 2.88 -5.68
C ALA A 38 5.90 3.51 -4.86
N ILE A 39 5.31 2.73 -3.95
CA ILE A 39 4.24 3.24 -3.08
C ILE A 39 4.78 4.33 -2.15
N ARG A 40 5.94 4.10 -1.54
CA ARG A 40 6.53 5.09 -0.62
C ARG A 40 6.91 6.38 -1.34
N GLN A 41 7.41 6.29 -2.57
CA GLN A 41 7.73 7.47 -3.36
C GLN A 41 6.48 8.30 -3.64
N GLN A 42 5.39 7.65 -4.01
CA GLN A 42 4.14 8.35 -4.27
C GLN A 42 3.55 8.95 -3.01
N ALA A 43 3.64 8.24 -1.89
CA ALA A 43 3.16 8.77 -0.62
C ALA A 43 3.94 10.03 -0.23
N ASP A 44 5.27 9.99 -0.32
CA ASP A 44 6.10 11.14 0.00
C ASP A 44 5.76 12.33 -0.89
N ARG A 45 5.59 12.07 -2.17
CA ARG A 45 5.29 13.13 -3.15
C ARG A 45 4.00 13.87 -2.82
N HIS A 46 3.04 13.19 -2.20
CA HIS A 46 1.71 13.74 -1.95
C HIS A 46 1.42 13.96 -0.47
N SER A 47 2.46 13.96 0.36
CA SER A 47 2.35 14.22 1.80
C SER A 47 1.45 13.20 2.52
N ILE A 48 1.42 11.99 2.02
CA ILE A 48 0.73 10.87 2.67
C ILE A 48 1.76 10.17 3.55
N LYS A 49 1.48 10.11 4.85
CA LYS A 49 2.43 9.52 5.79
C LYS A 49 2.10 8.05 5.98
N ILE A 50 2.96 7.17 5.50
CA ILE A 50 2.79 5.73 5.68
C ILE A 50 3.24 5.36 7.08
N ARG A 51 2.34 4.70 7.83
CA ARG A 51 2.65 4.18 9.15
C ARG A 51 3.15 2.75 9.07
N GLU A 52 2.46 1.90 8.32
CA GLU A 52 2.88 0.53 8.03
C GLU A 52 2.49 0.17 6.61
N LEU A 53 3.33 -0.61 5.96
CA LEU A 53 3.10 -1.05 4.60
C LEU A 53 3.43 -2.54 4.51
N GLY A 54 2.46 -3.35 4.11
CA GLY A 54 2.64 -4.77 3.90
C GLY A 54 2.35 -5.12 2.45
N VAL A 55 3.34 -5.66 1.76
CA VAL A 55 3.19 -6.15 0.39
C VAL A 55 3.32 -7.67 0.44
N ILE A 56 2.18 -8.35 0.31
CA ILE A 56 2.15 -9.81 0.31
C ILE A 56 1.79 -10.31 -1.09
N PRO A 57 1.86 -11.62 -1.39
CA PRO A 57 1.93 -12.07 -2.79
C PRO A 57 0.88 -11.49 -3.73
N GLU A 58 -0.34 -11.35 -3.28
CA GLU A 58 -1.42 -10.92 -4.18
C GLU A 58 -2.16 -9.70 -3.70
N HIS A 59 -1.66 -8.98 -2.68
CA HIS A 59 -2.29 -7.73 -2.29
C HIS A 59 -1.39 -6.87 -1.40
N VAL A 60 -1.82 -5.64 -1.24
CA VAL A 60 -1.11 -4.62 -0.47
C VAL A 60 -2.01 -4.17 0.66
N HIS A 61 -1.43 -4.03 1.86
CA HIS A 61 -2.08 -3.45 3.03
C HIS A 61 -1.30 -2.21 3.44
N VAL A 62 -1.98 -1.10 3.65
CA VAL A 62 -1.34 0.15 4.06
C VAL A 62 -2.11 0.77 5.21
N SER A 63 -1.39 1.15 6.26
CA SER A 63 -1.91 2.04 7.28
C SER A 63 -1.24 3.39 7.06
N CYS A 64 -2.02 4.45 6.85
CA CYS A 64 -1.45 5.75 6.51
C CYS A 64 -2.26 6.90 7.09
N GLU A 65 -1.57 8.02 7.24
CA GLU A 65 -2.15 9.27 7.71
C GLU A 65 -2.23 10.21 6.52
N LEU A 66 -3.44 10.68 6.21
CA LEU A 66 -3.70 11.52 5.04
C LEU A 66 -3.66 12.99 5.38
N PRO A 67 -3.32 13.85 4.43
CA PRO A 67 -3.56 15.29 4.57
C PRO A 67 -5.04 15.53 4.86
N LEU A 68 -5.35 16.56 5.64
CA LEU A 68 -6.69 16.82 6.13
C LEU A 68 -7.74 16.94 5.04
N ASN A 69 -7.35 17.46 3.88
CA ASN A 69 -8.29 17.71 2.79
C ASN A 69 -8.20 16.66 1.67
N MET A 70 -7.60 15.51 1.96
CA MET A 70 -7.48 14.45 0.96
C MET A 70 -8.47 13.32 1.28
N SER A 71 -9.25 12.92 0.29
CA SER A 71 -10.22 11.82 0.44
C SER A 71 -9.54 10.46 0.29
N GLN A 72 -10.25 9.41 0.74
CA GLN A 72 -9.81 8.03 0.51
C GLN A 72 -9.65 7.75 -0.98
N SER A 73 -10.62 8.17 -1.79
CA SER A 73 -10.58 7.94 -3.23
C SER A 73 -9.38 8.60 -3.88
N LYS A 74 -9.08 9.83 -3.48
CA LYS A 74 -7.93 10.55 -4.02
C LYS A 74 -6.64 9.85 -3.64
N THR A 75 -6.53 9.42 -2.39
CA THR A 75 -5.36 8.70 -1.90
C THR A 75 -5.12 7.43 -2.72
N LEU A 76 -6.16 6.62 -2.91
CA LEU A 76 -6.05 5.40 -3.69
C LEU A 76 -5.64 5.70 -5.14
N GLN A 77 -6.23 6.73 -5.73
CA GLN A 77 -5.88 7.14 -7.09
C GLN A 77 -4.39 7.49 -7.19
N LEU A 78 -3.87 8.24 -6.25
CA LEU A 78 -2.47 8.66 -6.26
C LEU A 78 -1.52 7.49 -6.00
N LEU A 79 -1.81 6.68 -4.99
CA LEU A 79 -0.93 5.56 -4.64
C LEU A 79 -0.96 4.48 -5.71
N LYS A 80 -2.13 4.11 -6.20
CA LYS A 80 -2.25 3.07 -7.22
C LYS A 80 -1.75 3.55 -8.57
N GLY A 81 -2.20 4.71 -9.02
CA GLY A 81 -1.79 5.24 -10.33
C GLY A 81 -0.30 5.53 -10.38
N GLY A 82 0.22 6.20 -9.37
CA GLY A 82 1.63 6.55 -9.32
C GLY A 82 2.54 5.36 -9.20
N SER A 83 2.18 4.39 -8.35
CA SER A 83 3.00 3.18 -8.20
C SER A 83 2.99 2.34 -9.49
N SER A 84 1.84 2.22 -10.14
CA SER A 84 1.73 1.51 -11.42
C SER A 84 2.68 2.12 -12.46
N TYR A 85 2.70 3.44 -12.56
CA TYR A 85 3.59 4.14 -13.49
C TYR A 85 5.05 3.80 -13.22
N ILE A 86 5.47 3.88 -11.95
CA ILE A 86 6.85 3.59 -11.57
C ILE A 86 7.21 2.13 -11.87
N ILE A 87 6.32 1.20 -11.52
CA ILE A 87 6.55 -0.24 -11.70
C ILE A 87 6.75 -0.55 -13.19
N PHE A 88 5.88 -0.04 -14.07
CA PHE A 88 5.99 -0.31 -15.50
C PHE A 88 7.25 0.32 -16.10
N ARG A 89 7.64 1.49 -15.62
CA ARG A 89 8.87 2.12 -16.12
C ARG A 89 10.12 1.37 -15.66
N ALA A 90 10.07 0.81 -14.47
CA ALA A 90 11.22 0.07 -13.94
C ALA A 90 11.41 -1.28 -14.63
N ASN A 91 10.34 -1.88 -15.13
CA ASN A 91 10.41 -3.20 -15.76
C ASN A 91 9.32 -3.32 -16.82
N GLU A 92 9.70 -3.10 -18.08
CA GLU A 92 8.75 -3.12 -19.19
C GLU A 92 8.18 -4.50 -19.47
N HIS A 93 8.84 -5.56 -18.99
CA HIS A 93 8.30 -6.91 -19.15
C HIS A 93 6.95 -7.09 -18.47
N PHE A 94 6.66 -6.28 -17.47
CA PHE A 94 5.35 -6.33 -16.82
C PHE A 94 4.21 -6.05 -17.80
N ARG A 95 4.45 -5.25 -18.84
CA ARG A 95 3.40 -4.94 -19.80
C ARG A 95 2.92 -6.16 -20.57
N LEU A 96 3.74 -7.18 -20.68
CA LEU A 96 3.33 -8.43 -21.31
C LEU A 96 2.26 -9.15 -20.50
N ARG A 97 2.32 -9.01 -19.17
CA ARG A 97 1.34 -9.61 -18.26
C ARG A 97 0.12 -8.71 -18.04
N TYR A 98 0.24 -7.43 -18.36
CA TYR A 98 -0.80 -6.42 -18.16
C TYR A 98 -1.01 -5.65 -19.46
N PRO A 99 -1.52 -6.34 -20.50
CA PRO A 99 -1.55 -5.74 -21.84
C PRO A 99 -2.40 -4.48 -21.95
N LYS A 100 -3.33 -4.27 -21.02
CA LYS A 100 -4.15 -3.06 -21.03
C LYS A 100 -3.56 -1.94 -20.18
N GLY A 101 -2.34 -2.13 -19.66
CA GLY A 101 -1.63 -1.08 -18.94
C GLY A 101 -2.11 -0.82 -17.51
N HIS A 102 -2.87 -1.73 -16.91
CA HIS A 102 -3.36 -1.58 -15.54
C HIS A 102 -2.69 -2.62 -14.64
N PHE A 103 -1.84 -2.17 -13.75
CA PHE A 103 -1.16 -3.06 -12.82
C PHE A 103 -2.07 -3.52 -11.69
N TRP A 104 -2.91 -2.62 -11.19
CA TRP A 104 -3.78 -2.88 -10.04
C TRP A 104 -5.21 -3.17 -10.48
N SER A 105 -5.91 -4.01 -9.71
CA SER A 105 -7.35 -4.21 -9.86
C SER A 105 -8.09 -2.90 -9.61
N PRO A 106 -9.26 -2.67 -10.22
CA PRO A 106 -9.99 -1.42 -10.03
C PRO A 106 -10.54 -1.24 -8.63
N GLY A 107 -10.76 -2.31 -7.87
CA GLY A 107 -11.32 -2.22 -6.53
C GLY A 107 -10.28 -1.98 -5.45
N ALA A 108 -10.76 -1.62 -4.29
CA ALA A 108 -9.93 -1.46 -3.10
C ALA A 108 -10.83 -1.42 -1.87
N TYR A 109 -10.24 -1.74 -0.71
CA TYR A 109 -10.87 -1.53 0.57
C TYR A 109 -10.26 -0.26 1.19
N ALA A 110 -11.09 0.57 1.81
CA ALA A 110 -10.62 1.73 2.54
C ALA A 110 -11.51 1.93 3.76
N GLY A 111 -10.89 2.05 4.92
CA GLY A 111 -11.61 2.26 6.16
C GLY A 111 -10.88 3.24 7.06
N SER A 112 -11.65 4.12 7.69
CA SER A 112 -11.11 5.04 8.69
C SER A 112 -10.78 4.28 9.96
N VAL A 113 -9.69 4.70 10.62
CA VAL A 113 -9.24 4.07 11.86
C VAL A 113 -9.45 5.04 13.00
N GLY A 114 -10.14 4.59 14.04
CA GLY A 114 -10.30 5.38 15.26
C GLY A 114 -8.95 5.60 15.92
N TYR A 115 -8.79 6.77 16.54
CA TYR A 115 -7.51 7.16 17.11
C TYR A 115 -6.97 6.12 18.10
N ASN A 116 -7.85 5.56 18.90
CA ASN A 116 -7.45 4.58 19.92
C ASN A 116 -7.19 3.19 19.37
N THR A 117 -7.36 2.97 18.07
CA THR A 117 -7.14 1.66 17.43
C THR A 117 -6.01 1.69 16.40
N VAL A 118 -5.33 2.83 16.26
CA VAL A 118 -4.29 2.99 15.23
C VAL A 118 -3.16 1.97 15.41
N ASP A 119 -2.68 1.80 16.64
CA ASP A 119 -1.59 0.86 16.89
C ASP A 119 -2.01 -0.58 16.59
N ALA A 120 -3.26 -0.94 16.86
CA ALA A 120 -3.76 -2.26 16.55
C ALA A 120 -3.78 -2.51 15.05
N VAL A 121 -4.20 -1.51 14.27
CA VAL A 121 -4.20 -1.62 12.80
C VAL A 121 -2.78 -1.70 12.25
N ASP A 122 -1.87 -0.88 12.78
CA ASP A 122 -0.48 -0.91 12.36
C ASP A 122 0.13 -2.29 12.63
N ASN A 123 -0.15 -2.86 13.80
CA ASN A 123 0.35 -4.18 14.15
C ASN A 123 -0.25 -5.27 13.25
N TYR A 124 -1.53 -5.13 12.90
CA TYR A 124 -2.17 -6.08 11.99
C TYR A 124 -1.47 -6.08 10.62
N VAL A 125 -1.22 -4.91 10.05
CA VAL A 125 -0.56 -4.79 8.75
C VAL A 125 0.84 -5.39 8.80
N LYS A 126 1.58 -5.07 9.85
CA LYS A 126 2.94 -5.59 10.04
C LYS A 126 2.92 -7.11 10.18
N ASN A 127 2.00 -7.66 10.97
CA ASN A 127 1.92 -9.10 11.21
C ASN A 127 1.56 -9.87 9.94
N GLN A 128 0.75 -9.30 9.06
CA GLN A 128 0.42 -9.95 7.79
C GLN A 128 1.70 -10.23 6.98
N GLU A 129 2.59 -9.26 6.92
CA GLU A 129 3.84 -9.44 6.20
C GLU A 129 4.77 -10.41 6.92
N ASP A 130 4.88 -10.29 8.24
CA ASP A 130 5.73 -11.18 9.04
C ASP A 130 5.31 -12.64 8.90
N ILE A 131 4.02 -12.92 8.96
CA ILE A 131 3.49 -14.27 8.79
C ILE A 131 3.82 -14.79 7.40
N HIS A 132 3.69 -13.94 6.38
CA HIS A 132 4.01 -14.33 5.01
C HIS A 132 5.50 -14.69 4.89
N GLN A 133 6.39 -13.89 5.47
CA GLN A 133 7.83 -14.17 5.44
C GLN A 133 8.15 -15.51 6.09
N LEU A 134 7.51 -15.80 7.22
CA LEU A 134 7.70 -17.09 7.88
C LEU A 134 7.24 -18.26 7.00
N ARG A 135 6.11 -18.10 6.31
CA ARG A 135 5.62 -19.14 5.41
C ARG A 135 6.57 -19.40 4.26
N LEU A 136 7.13 -18.34 3.68
CA LEU A 136 8.11 -18.48 2.61
C LEU A 136 9.35 -19.22 3.10
N ALA A 137 9.84 -18.90 4.29
CA ALA A 137 11.00 -19.54 4.87
C ALA A 137 10.75 -21.04 5.09
N SER A 138 9.53 -21.45 5.44
CA SER A 138 9.22 -22.83 5.68
C SER A 138 9.16 -23.69 4.41
N PHE A 139 9.07 -23.04 3.24
CA PHE A 139 9.04 -23.75 1.94
C PHE A 139 10.41 -23.80 1.27
N THR A 140 11.39 -23.17 1.86
CA THR A 140 12.75 -23.16 1.31
C THR A 140 13.66 -24.07 2.10
#